data_a0f881d7eceaf85ee34002502a9198dc
#
_entry.id   a0f881d7eceaf85ee34002502a9198dc
#
_cell.length_a   1.000
_cell.length_b   1.000
_cell.length_c   1.000
_cell.angle_alpha   90.00
_cell.angle_beta   90.00
_cell.angle_gamma   90.00
#
_symmetry.space_group_name_H-M   'P 1'
#
loop_
_entity.id
_entity.type
_entity.pdbx_description
1 polymer ?
#
loop_
_entity_poly.entity_id
_entity_poly.type
_entity_poly.pdbx_seq_one_letter_code
_entity_poly.pdbx_strand_id
1 'polypeptide(L)'
;GIKFSFAIIYIIIVTLLLFLSISIAIKFSSRFFLSINNLISASTNIGKGNLNSKVPEIKTDKELEVLNKNFNQMIDRLKYQQNKLLANERHEAWESIARKIAHEIKNPLTPIQLIIDSLKKKYSELFDEKNKESFLEKIKTINKQIKLIEKLVNEFSDFARMPKPIFKKNEL
;
A
#
# COMPACT_ATOMS: atom_id res chain seq x y z
N GLY A 1 35.91 -66.30 32.19
CA GLY A 1 35.08 -65.85 33.11
C GLY A 1 34.75 -64.38 33.18
N ILE A 2 34.84 -63.87 34.39
CA ILE A 2 34.23 -62.57 34.81
C ILE A 2 34.72 -61.36 33.98
N LYS A 3 36.01 -61.29 33.67
CA LYS A 3 36.57 -60.12 32.84
C LYS A 3 36.02 -60.10 31.43
N PHE A 4 35.69 -61.22 30.81
CA PHE A 4 35.11 -61.34 29.47
C PHE A 4 33.66 -60.88 29.47
N SER A 5 32.88 -61.19 30.50
CA SER A 5 31.50 -60.70 30.67
C SER A 5 31.44 -59.23 30.86
N PHE A 6 32.34 -58.62 31.63
CA PHE A 6 32.40 -57.14 31.77
C PHE A 6 32.77 -56.45 30.47
N ALA A 7 33.70 -57.03 29.68
CA ALA A 7 34.03 -56.44 28.36
C ALA A 7 32.85 -56.44 27.39
N ILE A 8 32.07 -57.53 27.35
CA ILE A 8 30.84 -57.63 26.52
C ILE A 8 29.82 -56.58 26.97
N ILE A 9 29.56 -56.48 28.26
CA ILE A 9 28.60 -55.51 28.79
C ILE A 9 29.04 -54.09 28.44
N TYR A 10 30.32 -53.75 28.59
CA TYR A 10 30.88 -52.47 28.23
C TYR A 10 30.66 -52.13 26.74
N ILE A 11 30.96 -53.10 25.83
CA ILE A 11 30.76 -52.92 24.39
C ILE A 11 29.30 -52.70 24.07
N ILE A 12 28.38 -53.44 24.69
CA ILE A 12 26.92 -53.27 24.48
C ILE A 12 26.46 -51.84 24.93
N ILE A 13 26.93 -51.38 26.08
CA ILE A 13 26.58 -50.05 26.59
C ILE A 13 27.09 -48.96 25.63
N VAL A 14 28.35 -49.04 25.20
CA VAL A 14 28.95 -48.06 24.28
C VAL A 14 28.23 -48.04 22.94
N THR A 15 27.89 -49.22 22.37
CA THR A 15 27.14 -49.28 21.10
C THR A 15 25.73 -48.74 21.23
N LEU A 16 25.03 -48.96 22.35
CA LEU A 16 23.73 -48.39 22.63
C LEU A 16 23.80 -46.84 22.75
N LEU A 17 24.81 -46.31 23.47
CA LEU A 17 25.01 -44.88 23.59
C LEU A 17 25.35 -44.24 22.26
N LEU A 18 26.17 -44.87 21.43
CA LEU A 18 26.47 -44.39 20.08
C LEU A 18 25.21 -44.34 19.20
N PHE A 19 24.40 -45.40 19.24
CA PHE A 19 23.16 -45.46 18.45
C PHE A 19 22.17 -44.37 18.89
N LEU A 20 22.04 -44.19 20.19
CA LEU A 20 21.19 -43.12 20.76
C LEU A 20 21.69 -41.73 20.34
N SER A 21 23.00 -41.48 20.43
CA SER A 21 23.62 -40.19 20.02
C SER A 21 23.40 -39.89 18.54
N ILE A 22 23.61 -40.91 17.66
CA ILE A 22 23.38 -40.76 16.22
C ILE A 22 21.89 -40.47 15.92
N SER A 23 20.98 -41.14 16.60
CA SER A 23 19.54 -40.94 16.43
C SER A 23 19.09 -39.51 16.79
N ILE A 24 19.63 -38.97 17.90
CA ILE A 24 19.38 -37.60 18.34
C ILE A 24 19.98 -36.63 17.33
N ALA A 25 21.21 -36.84 16.89
CA ALA A 25 21.90 -35.97 15.93
C ALA A 25 21.15 -35.90 14.58
N ILE A 26 20.64 -37.01 14.06
CA ILE A 26 19.87 -37.04 12.81
C ILE A 26 18.55 -36.25 12.97
N LYS A 27 17.83 -36.45 14.08
CA LYS A 27 16.56 -35.71 14.32
C LYS A 27 16.79 -34.22 14.44
N PHE A 28 17.82 -33.79 15.15
CA PHE A 28 18.18 -32.40 15.29
C PHE A 28 18.59 -31.79 13.94
N SER A 29 19.48 -32.43 13.22
CA SER A 29 19.95 -32.02 11.89
C SER A 29 18.80 -31.82 10.91
N SER A 30 17.86 -32.78 10.83
CA SER A 30 16.73 -32.71 9.91
C SER A 30 15.81 -31.51 10.20
N ARG A 31 15.53 -31.23 11.46
CA ARG A 31 14.71 -30.07 11.85
C ARG A 31 15.39 -28.73 11.53
N PHE A 32 16.69 -28.67 11.84
CA PHE A 32 17.50 -27.49 11.55
C PHE A 32 17.52 -27.18 10.05
N PHE A 33 17.83 -28.15 9.21
CA PHE A 33 17.87 -27.98 7.75
C PHE A 33 16.51 -27.62 7.17
N LEU A 34 15.42 -28.18 7.68
CA LEU A 34 14.07 -27.83 7.24
C LEU A 34 13.75 -26.35 7.51
N SER A 35 14.09 -25.85 8.70
CA SER A 35 13.87 -24.44 9.06
C SER A 35 14.69 -23.50 8.19
N ILE A 36 15.96 -23.82 7.95
CA ILE A 36 16.84 -23.02 7.08
C ILE A 36 16.34 -23.01 5.63
N ASN A 37 15.93 -24.16 5.08
CA ASN A 37 15.41 -24.23 3.72
C ASN A 37 14.10 -23.41 3.56
N ASN A 38 13.24 -23.38 4.56
CA ASN A 38 12.04 -22.55 4.56
C ASN A 38 12.39 -21.05 4.54
N LEU A 39 13.39 -20.64 5.33
CA LEU A 39 13.90 -19.26 5.32
C LEU A 39 14.48 -18.88 3.95
N ILE A 40 15.30 -19.75 3.35
CA ILE A 40 15.89 -19.53 2.02
C ILE A 40 14.77 -19.39 0.97
N SER A 41 13.79 -20.30 1.00
CA SER A 41 12.65 -20.27 0.07
C SER A 41 11.84 -18.98 0.22
N ALA A 42 11.50 -18.60 1.45
CA ALA A 42 10.79 -17.34 1.72
C ALA A 42 11.61 -16.13 1.26
N SER A 43 12.90 -16.08 1.56
CA SER A 43 13.82 -15.02 1.13
C SER A 43 13.88 -14.89 -0.40
N THR A 44 13.97 -16.04 -1.10
CA THR A 44 13.99 -16.07 -2.57
C THR A 44 12.69 -15.54 -3.16
N ASN A 45 11.54 -15.89 -2.58
CA ASN A 45 10.24 -15.42 -3.02
C ASN A 45 10.07 -13.90 -2.79
N ILE A 46 10.57 -13.39 -1.65
CA ILE A 46 10.60 -11.95 -1.36
C ILE A 46 11.48 -11.21 -2.38
N GLY A 47 12.65 -11.76 -2.70
CA GLY A 47 13.54 -11.20 -3.73
C GLY A 47 12.90 -11.12 -5.11
N LYS A 48 11.92 -11.98 -5.41
CA LYS A 48 11.06 -11.94 -6.61
C LYS A 48 9.85 -10.99 -6.49
N GLY A 49 9.73 -10.25 -5.38
CA GLY A 49 8.64 -9.30 -5.14
C GLY A 49 7.39 -9.89 -4.46
N ASN A 50 7.39 -11.18 -4.11
CA ASN A 50 6.25 -11.81 -3.43
C ASN A 50 6.34 -11.65 -1.91
N LEU A 51 5.85 -10.53 -1.40
CA LEU A 51 5.80 -10.23 0.04
C LEU A 51 4.70 -10.99 0.82
N ASN A 52 3.97 -11.91 0.18
CA ASN A 52 3.00 -12.76 0.87
C ASN A 52 3.61 -14.09 1.35
N SER A 53 4.87 -14.36 1.00
CA SER A 53 5.56 -15.59 1.38
C SER A 53 6.10 -15.46 2.80
N LYS A 54 5.48 -16.16 3.75
CA LYS A 54 5.92 -16.24 5.15
C LYS A 54 6.60 -17.57 5.41
N VAL A 55 7.51 -17.59 6.38
CA VAL A 55 8.09 -18.83 6.91
C VAL A 55 7.04 -19.53 7.77
N PRO A 56 6.77 -20.84 7.53
CA PRO A 56 5.82 -21.60 8.33
C PRO A 56 6.25 -21.67 9.81
N GLU A 57 5.28 -21.57 10.72
CA GLU A 57 5.53 -21.80 12.14
C GLU A 57 5.68 -23.30 12.40
N ILE A 58 6.92 -23.74 12.48
CA ILE A 58 7.26 -25.13 12.82
C ILE A 58 7.83 -25.12 14.23
N LYS A 59 7.34 -26.01 15.10
CA LYS A 59 7.95 -26.23 16.41
C LYS A 59 9.37 -26.77 16.25
N THR A 60 10.33 -25.90 16.46
CA THR A 60 11.78 -26.17 16.39
C THR A 60 12.45 -25.73 17.68
N ASP A 61 13.76 -25.61 17.65
CA ASP A 61 14.51 -25.00 18.74
C ASP A 61 14.10 -23.55 18.93
N LYS A 62 14.13 -23.09 20.16
CA LYS A 62 13.64 -21.76 20.59
C LYS A 62 14.27 -20.61 19.81
N GLU A 63 15.54 -20.74 19.48
CA GLU A 63 16.32 -19.77 18.72
C GLU A 63 15.83 -19.66 17.27
N LEU A 64 15.49 -20.80 16.64
CA LEU A 64 14.95 -20.83 15.28
C LEU A 64 13.51 -20.32 15.22
N GLU A 65 12.71 -20.58 16.26
CA GLU A 65 11.37 -20.00 16.37
C GLU A 65 11.42 -18.46 16.44
N VAL A 66 12.33 -17.92 17.25
CA VAL A 66 12.57 -16.47 17.35
C VAL A 66 13.03 -15.90 16.01
N LEU A 67 13.96 -16.58 15.33
CA LEU A 67 14.45 -16.17 14.01
C LEU A 67 13.30 -16.11 12.98
N ASN A 68 12.50 -17.17 12.89
CA ASN A 68 11.35 -17.25 11.97
C ASN A 68 10.32 -16.16 12.25
N LYS A 69 10.03 -15.91 13.53
CA LYS A 69 9.11 -14.84 13.95
C LYS A 69 9.63 -13.45 13.55
N ASN A 70 10.91 -13.17 13.84
CA ASN A 70 11.52 -11.90 13.48
C ASN A 70 11.56 -11.70 11.95
N PHE A 71 11.84 -12.76 11.20
CA PHE A 71 11.80 -12.75 9.74
C PHE A 71 10.40 -12.42 9.21
N ASN A 72 9.37 -13.08 9.73
CA ASN A 72 7.98 -12.80 9.36
C ASN A 72 7.55 -11.37 9.71
N GLN A 73 7.98 -10.84 10.87
CA GLN A 73 7.74 -9.45 11.23
C GLN A 73 8.43 -8.47 10.27
N MET A 74 9.63 -8.79 9.82
CA MET A 74 10.33 -7.98 8.82
C MET A 74 9.56 -7.96 7.49
N ILE A 75 9.02 -9.10 7.04
CA ILE A 75 8.17 -9.17 5.84
C ILE A 75 6.93 -8.28 5.99
N ASP A 76 6.24 -8.37 7.12
CA ASP A 76 5.05 -7.55 7.38
C ASP A 76 5.36 -6.05 7.35
N ARG A 77 6.52 -5.65 7.89
CA ARG A 77 6.99 -4.25 7.81
C ARG A 77 7.30 -3.82 6.38
N LEU A 78 7.98 -4.66 5.60
CA LEU A 78 8.28 -4.38 4.19
C LEU A 78 6.99 -4.21 3.37
N LYS A 79 6.02 -5.11 3.55
CA LYS A 79 4.71 -5.05 2.90
C LYS A 79 3.95 -3.77 3.26
N TYR A 80 3.96 -3.40 4.55
CA TYR A 80 3.36 -2.15 5.01
C TYR A 80 4.02 -0.92 4.36
N GLN A 81 5.35 -0.88 4.32
CA GLN A 81 6.09 0.22 3.70
C GLN A 81 5.82 0.31 2.19
N GLN A 82 5.79 -0.83 1.48
CA GLN A 82 5.47 -0.86 0.06
C GLN A 82 4.06 -0.33 -0.21
N ASN A 83 3.07 -0.77 0.56
CA ASN A 83 1.69 -0.30 0.42
C ASN A 83 1.57 1.21 0.69
N LYS A 84 2.32 1.71 1.67
CA LYS A 84 2.38 3.14 2.00
C LYS A 84 3.01 3.94 0.86
N LEU A 85 4.09 3.45 0.25
CA LEU A 85 4.72 4.08 -0.91
C LEU A 85 3.73 4.16 -2.09
N LEU A 86 3.10 3.04 -2.46
CA LEU A 86 2.11 2.99 -3.53
C LEU A 86 0.92 3.93 -3.29
N ALA A 87 0.45 4.02 -2.04
CA ALA A 87 -0.62 4.96 -1.69
C ALA A 87 -0.18 6.42 -1.84
N ASN A 88 1.06 6.74 -1.46
CA ASN A 88 1.63 8.07 -1.64
C ASN A 88 1.81 8.44 -3.11
N GLU A 89 2.37 7.54 -3.93
CA GLU A 89 2.54 7.76 -5.37
C GLU A 89 1.19 8.00 -6.07
N ARG A 90 0.17 7.20 -5.73
CA ARG A 90 -1.19 7.41 -6.24
C ARG A 90 -1.76 8.75 -5.83
N HIS A 91 -1.53 9.17 -4.59
CA HIS A 91 -2.00 10.45 -4.10
C HIS A 91 -1.32 11.63 -4.82
N GLU A 92 -0.01 11.57 -5.00
CA GLU A 92 0.75 12.60 -5.73
C GLU A 92 0.35 12.69 -7.21
N ALA A 93 0.15 11.53 -7.85
CA ALA A 93 -0.36 11.49 -9.23
C ALA A 93 -1.76 12.10 -9.32
N TRP A 94 -2.65 11.77 -8.37
CA TRP A 94 -3.99 12.34 -8.31
C TRP A 94 -4.00 13.85 -8.10
N GLU A 95 -3.20 14.35 -7.16
CA GLU A 95 -3.07 15.80 -6.93
C GLU A 95 -2.59 16.53 -8.19
N SER A 96 -1.60 15.99 -8.88
CA SER A 96 -1.09 16.55 -10.13
C SER A 96 -2.16 16.60 -11.23
N ILE A 97 -2.90 15.49 -11.42
CA ILE A 97 -3.98 15.40 -12.40
C ILE A 97 -5.11 16.39 -12.07
N ALA A 98 -5.55 16.45 -10.82
CA ALA A 98 -6.62 17.33 -10.40
C ALA A 98 -6.26 18.81 -10.61
N ARG A 99 -5.03 19.19 -10.29
CA ARG A 99 -4.52 20.54 -10.53
C ARG A 99 -4.50 20.88 -12.01
N LYS A 100 -4.04 19.97 -12.86
CA LYS A 100 -4.02 20.14 -14.32
C LYS A 100 -5.44 20.30 -14.87
N ILE A 101 -6.36 19.42 -14.50
CA ILE A 101 -7.77 19.48 -14.92
C ILE A 101 -8.40 20.81 -14.48
N ALA A 102 -8.20 21.22 -13.23
CA ALA A 102 -8.72 22.49 -12.74
C ALA A 102 -8.23 23.67 -13.58
N HIS A 103 -6.96 23.69 -13.93
CA HIS A 103 -6.37 24.71 -14.79
C HIS A 103 -6.96 24.69 -16.20
N GLU A 104 -7.07 23.51 -16.80
CA GLU A 104 -7.60 23.34 -18.16
C GLU A 104 -9.10 23.64 -18.27
N ILE A 105 -9.88 23.47 -17.19
CA ILE A 105 -11.29 23.87 -17.17
C ILE A 105 -11.42 25.40 -16.98
N LYS A 106 -10.58 26.03 -16.15
CA LYS A 106 -10.62 27.49 -15.96
C LYS A 106 -10.25 28.26 -17.22
N ASN A 107 -9.33 27.73 -18.02
CA ASN A 107 -8.86 28.39 -19.24
C ASN A 107 -9.99 28.77 -20.22
N PRO A 108 -10.95 27.90 -20.60
CA PRO A 108 -12.06 28.28 -21.46
C PRO A 108 -13.15 29.08 -20.74
N LEU A 109 -13.28 29.00 -19.40
CA LEU A 109 -14.30 29.76 -18.66
C LEU A 109 -14.08 31.25 -18.72
N THR A 110 -12.83 31.69 -18.61
CA THR A 110 -12.48 33.15 -18.66
C THR A 110 -12.92 33.79 -19.99
N PRO A 111 -12.58 33.30 -21.19
CA PRO A 111 -13.05 33.88 -22.43
C PRO A 111 -14.58 33.74 -22.60
N ILE A 112 -15.21 32.68 -22.13
CA ILE A 112 -16.67 32.53 -22.16
C ILE A 112 -17.30 33.68 -21.33
N GLN A 113 -16.80 33.94 -20.12
CA GLN A 113 -17.27 35.03 -19.28
C GLN A 113 -17.16 36.39 -19.98
N LEU A 114 -16.01 36.67 -20.60
CA LEU A 114 -15.79 37.90 -21.34
C LEU A 114 -16.76 38.06 -22.53
N ILE A 115 -17.03 36.97 -23.26
CA ILE A 115 -18.00 37.01 -24.37
C ILE A 115 -19.41 37.28 -23.85
N ILE A 116 -19.83 36.64 -22.77
CA ILE A 116 -21.14 36.84 -22.13
C ILE A 116 -21.29 38.31 -21.67
N ASP A 117 -20.27 38.89 -21.04
CA ASP A 117 -20.29 40.28 -20.57
C ASP A 117 -20.30 41.25 -21.76
N SER A 118 -19.59 40.94 -22.85
CA SER A 118 -19.64 41.70 -24.11
C SER A 118 -21.02 41.64 -24.77
N LEU A 119 -21.63 40.46 -24.84
CA LEU A 119 -22.98 40.27 -25.36
C LEU A 119 -24.00 41.09 -24.56
N LYS A 120 -23.90 41.05 -23.22
CA LYS A 120 -24.74 41.83 -22.33
C LYS A 120 -24.63 43.31 -22.63
N LYS A 121 -23.39 43.82 -22.73
CA LYS A 121 -23.14 45.27 -22.98
C LYS A 121 -23.62 45.72 -24.36
N LYS A 122 -23.36 44.90 -25.40
CA LYS A 122 -23.64 45.29 -26.79
C LYS A 122 -25.12 45.19 -27.16
N TYR A 123 -25.83 44.19 -26.66
CA TYR A 123 -27.17 43.86 -27.15
C TYR A 123 -28.30 44.18 -26.18
N SER A 124 -28.01 44.49 -24.89
CA SER A 124 -29.07 44.83 -23.91
C SER A 124 -29.89 46.04 -24.29
N GLU A 125 -29.34 46.99 -25.06
CA GLU A 125 -30.00 48.24 -25.47
C GLU A 125 -30.74 48.12 -26.81
N LEU A 126 -30.54 46.98 -27.54
CA LEU A 126 -31.18 46.76 -28.86
C LEU A 126 -32.56 46.09 -28.77
N PHE A 127 -32.91 45.63 -27.56
CA PHE A 127 -34.18 44.95 -27.33
C PHE A 127 -35.23 45.91 -26.76
N ASP A 128 -36.50 45.69 -27.15
CA ASP A 128 -37.65 46.28 -26.48
C ASP A 128 -37.75 45.78 -25.03
N GLU A 129 -38.45 46.50 -24.16
CA GLU A 129 -38.48 46.25 -22.71
C GLU A 129 -38.77 44.79 -22.35
N LYS A 130 -39.73 44.15 -22.99
CA LYS A 130 -40.13 42.77 -22.74
C LYS A 130 -39.06 41.73 -23.15
N ASN A 131 -38.41 41.94 -24.29
CA ASN A 131 -37.35 41.08 -24.79
C ASN A 131 -36.03 41.30 -24.06
N LYS A 132 -35.79 42.51 -23.63
CA LYS A 132 -34.63 42.92 -22.81
C LYS A 132 -34.62 42.19 -21.46
N GLU A 133 -35.77 42.13 -20.77
CA GLU A 133 -35.87 41.40 -19.49
C GLU A 133 -35.57 39.92 -19.67
N SER A 134 -36.18 39.27 -20.64
CA SER A 134 -35.91 37.85 -20.96
C SER A 134 -34.45 37.59 -21.35
N PHE A 135 -33.82 38.49 -22.11
CA PHE A 135 -32.41 38.38 -22.48
C PHE A 135 -31.52 38.50 -21.25
N LEU A 136 -31.71 39.48 -20.39
CA LEU A 136 -30.92 39.69 -19.18
C LEU A 136 -31.06 38.56 -18.18
N GLU A 137 -32.24 37.93 -18.07
CA GLU A 137 -32.48 36.78 -17.23
C GLU A 137 -31.68 35.55 -17.73
N LYS A 138 -31.64 35.31 -19.05
CA LYS A 138 -30.82 34.26 -19.65
C LYS A 138 -29.33 34.49 -19.41
N ILE A 139 -28.84 35.70 -19.62
CA ILE A 139 -27.43 36.08 -19.33
C ILE A 139 -27.10 35.85 -17.85
N LYS A 140 -27.99 36.25 -16.95
CA LYS A 140 -27.83 36.06 -15.50
C LYS A 140 -27.75 34.56 -15.17
N THR A 141 -28.56 33.76 -15.82
CA THR A 141 -28.57 32.29 -15.64
C THR A 141 -27.25 31.69 -16.10
N ILE A 142 -26.74 32.06 -17.28
CA ILE A 142 -25.45 31.57 -17.80
C ILE A 142 -24.31 31.94 -16.86
N ASN A 143 -24.26 33.22 -16.42
CA ASN A 143 -23.25 33.69 -15.48
C ASN A 143 -23.30 32.91 -14.14
N LYS A 144 -24.48 32.56 -13.65
CA LYS A 144 -24.66 31.74 -12.47
C LYS A 144 -24.06 30.36 -12.68
N GLN A 145 -24.26 29.72 -13.86
CA GLN A 145 -23.71 28.42 -14.16
C GLN A 145 -22.17 28.44 -14.29
N ILE A 146 -21.61 29.49 -14.92
CA ILE A 146 -20.15 29.67 -15.02
C ILE A 146 -19.53 29.73 -13.61
N LYS A 147 -20.09 30.58 -12.73
CA LYS A 147 -19.63 30.67 -11.34
C LYS A 147 -19.76 29.37 -10.55
N LEU A 148 -20.80 28.59 -10.81
CA LEU A 148 -20.97 27.27 -10.21
C LEU A 148 -19.87 26.32 -10.67
N ILE A 149 -19.55 26.29 -11.96
CA ILE A 149 -18.47 25.47 -12.51
C ILE A 149 -17.12 25.87 -11.90
N GLU A 150 -16.83 27.18 -11.82
CA GLU A 150 -15.61 27.68 -11.17
C GLU A 150 -15.51 27.23 -9.72
N LYS A 151 -16.61 27.32 -8.97
CA LYS A 151 -16.67 26.86 -7.58
C LYS A 151 -16.38 25.36 -7.48
N LEU A 152 -17.05 24.52 -8.27
CA LEU A 152 -16.85 23.07 -8.29
C LEU A 152 -15.41 22.69 -8.66
N VAL A 153 -14.82 23.38 -9.62
CA VAL A 153 -13.42 23.15 -10.03
C VAL A 153 -12.45 23.51 -8.92
N ASN A 154 -12.72 24.61 -8.19
CA ASN A 154 -11.90 24.99 -7.04
C ASN A 154 -12.02 23.96 -5.90
N GLU A 155 -13.25 23.58 -5.55
CA GLU A 155 -13.51 22.55 -4.52
C GLU A 155 -12.85 21.22 -4.88
N PHE A 156 -12.88 20.82 -6.16
CA PHE A 156 -12.20 19.61 -6.65
C PHE A 156 -10.67 19.70 -6.50
N SER A 157 -10.09 20.85 -6.86
CA SER A 157 -8.65 21.08 -6.70
C SER A 157 -8.22 21.09 -5.23
N ASP A 158 -9.02 21.69 -4.35
CA ASP A 158 -8.75 21.74 -2.92
C ASP A 158 -8.93 20.36 -2.26
N PHE A 159 -9.92 19.59 -2.67
CA PHE A 159 -10.09 18.19 -2.25
C PHE A 159 -8.87 17.34 -2.60
N ALA A 160 -8.31 17.50 -3.80
CA ALA A 160 -7.11 16.77 -4.20
C ALA A 160 -5.85 17.15 -3.41
N ARG A 161 -5.83 18.34 -2.78
CA ARG A 161 -4.75 18.81 -1.90
C ARG A 161 -4.90 18.39 -0.45
N MET A 162 -5.93 17.62 -0.09
CA MET A 162 -6.10 17.22 1.30
C MET A 162 -4.87 16.47 1.79
N PRO A 163 -4.44 16.69 3.06
CA PRO A 163 -3.27 16.03 3.62
C PRO A 163 -3.43 14.51 3.56
N LYS A 164 -2.31 13.83 3.31
CA LYS A 164 -2.23 12.35 3.24
C LYS A 164 -2.92 11.73 4.45
N PRO A 165 -3.75 10.71 4.29
CA PRO A 165 -4.41 10.05 5.40
C PRO A 165 -3.34 9.48 6.36
N ILE A 166 -3.38 9.93 7.61
CA ILE A 166 -2.52 9.41 8.68
C ILE A 166 -3.17 8.12 9.18
N PHE A 167 -2.69 6.97 8.70
CA PHE A 167 -3.10 5.68 9.25
C PHE A 167 -2.55 5.54 10.67
N LYS A 168 -3.39 5.74 11.69
CA LYS A 168 -3.08 5.32 13.06
C LYS A 168 -3.33 3.82 13.15
N LYS A 169 -2.34 3.07 13.62
CA LYS A 169 -2.51 1.67 13.98
C LYS A 169 -3.42 1.64 15.21
N ASN A 170 -4.68 1.28 15.02
CA ASN A 170 -5.53 0.94 16.16
C ASN A 170 -5.08 -0.43 16.64
N GLU A 171 -4.48 -0.47 17.81
CA GLU A 171 -4.31 -1.70 18.58
C GLU A 171 -5.70 -2.05 19.12
N LEU A 172 -6.27 -3.15 18.59
CA LEU A 172 -7.40 -3.87 19.16
C LEU A 172 -6.85 -4.99 20.04
#